data_5a1a556c0951e4814dc49d9048ac13ed
#
_entry.id   5a1a556c0951e4814dc49d9048ac13ed
#
_cell.length_a   1.000
_cell.length_b   1.000
_cell.length_c   1.000
_cell.angle_alpha   90.00
_cell.angle_beta   90.00
_cell.angle_gamma   90.00
#
_symmetry.space_group_name_H-M   'P 1'
#
loop_
_entity.id
_entity.type
_entity.pdbx_description
1 polymer ?
#
loop_
_entity_poly.entity_id
_entity_poly.type
_entity_poly.pdbx_seq_one_letter_code
_entity_poly.pdbx_strand_id
1 'polypeptide(L)'
;TGTSSAAIARAGHRVLASDFSAGMMAEGRKRQPHIPFVGADATNLPFTSDSFDAAVISFGLRNVVEPRKALSEMARVVKPGGTVVVCEFSTPKNRAFRHIYSRYIMGMLPHVASQVSANGAAYSYLAESILAWPDQEGLREWFLELGLERAQYRNLSGGIVALHRGYVPHA
;
A
#
# COMPACT_ATOMS: atom_id res chain seq x y z
N THR A 1 3.67 5.00 -10.83
CA THR A 1 4.28 6.26 -11.33
C THR A 1 5.54 6.68 -10.56
N GLY A 2 5.93 5.97 -9.49
CA GLY A 2 7.17 6.20 -8.75
C GLY A 2 7.16 7.40 -7.79
N THR A 3 6.01 7.98 -7.49
CA THR A 3 5.93 9.17 -6.60
C THR A 3 6.44 8.86 -5.19
N SER A 4 6.03 7.75 -4.59
CA SER A 4 6.52 7.31 -3.28
C SER A 4 8.01 6.97 -3.32
N SER A 5 8.45 6.27 -4.37
CA SER A 5 9.86 5.93 -4.58
C SER A 5 10.74 7.18 -4.69
N ALA A 6 10.28 8.22 -5.41
CA ALA A 6 10.99 9.49 -5.51
C ALA A 6 11.07 10.22 -4.17
N ALA A 7 10.02 10.16 -3.35
CA ALA A 7 10.05 10.77 -2.01
C ALA A 7 11.07 10.08 -1.10
N ILE A 8 11.13 8.74 -1.13
CA ILE A 8 12.10 7.95 -0.36
C ILE A 8 13.54 8.21 -0.86
N ALA A 9 13.74 8.29 -2.18
CA ALA A 9 15.05 8.61 -2.75
C ALA A 9 15.53 10.01 -2.35
N ARG A 10 14.64 11.03 -2.35
CA ARG A 10 14.97 12.37 -1.86
C ARG A 10 15.33 12.42 -0.37
N ALA A 11 14.85 11.47 0.41
CA ALA A 11 15.24 11.30 1.81
C ALA A 11 16.63 10.63 1.99
N GLY A 12 17.34 10.33 0.90
CA GLY A 12 18.70 9.80 0.93
C GLY A 12 18.81 8.28 0.84
N HIS A 13 17.70 7.58 0.57
CA HIS A 13 17.72 6.13 0.45
C HIS A 13 17.90 5.66 -1.01
N ARG A 14 18.58 4.52 -1.17
CA ARG A 14 18.61 3.81 -2.45
C ARG A 14 17.29 3.09 -2.66
N VAL A 15 16.63 3.30 -3.80
CA VAL A 15 15.29 2.79 -4.07
C VAL A 15 15.27 1.99 -5.36
N LEU A 16 14.62 0.84 -5.33
CA LEU A 16 14.18 0.07 -6.49
C LEU A 16 12.64 0.09 -6.50
N ALA A 17 12.05 0.67 -7.53
CA ALA A 17 10.61 0.67 -7.72
C ALA A 17 10.16 -0.60 -8.46
N SER A 18 9.04 -1.18 -8.05
CA SER A 18 8.43 -2.30 -8.76
C SER A 18 6.93 -2.06 -8.98
N ASP A 19 6.41 -2.58 -10.07
CA ASP A 19 4.99 -2.55 -10.39
C ASP A 19 4.66 -3.76 -11.30
N PHE A 20 3.43 -4.26 -11.21
CA PHE A 20 2.94 -5.29 -12.12
C PHE A 20 2.59 -4.72 -13.49
N SER A 21 2.16 -3.47 -13.55
CA SER A 21 1.71 -2.79 -14.77
C SER A 21 2.87 -2.21 -15.56
N ALA A 22 3.09 -2.75 -16.76
CA ALA A 22 4.08 -2.21 -17.72
C ALA A 22 3.82 -0.73 -18.05
N GLY A 23 2.55 -0.33 -18.17
CA GLY A 23 2.14 1.05 -18.44
C GLY A 23 2.49 1.99 -17.29
N MET A 24 2.26 1.58 -16.04
CA MET A 24 2.63 2.35 -14.86
C MET A 24 4.15 2.50 -14.73
N MET A 25 4.90 1.46 -15.03
CA MET A 25 6.37 1.51 -15.07
C MET A 25 6.89 2.44 -16.16
N ALA A 26 6.31 2.37 -17.37
CA ALA A 26 6.71 3.25 -18.48
C ALA A 26 6.51 4.73 -18.12
N GLU A 27 5.37 5.05 -17.50
CA GLU A 27 5.09 6.40 -17.03
C GLU A 27 6.00 6.79 -15.85
N GLY A 28 6.28 5.85 -14.94
CA GLY A 28 7.20 6.03 -13.84
C GLY A 28 8.62 6.37 -14.29
N ARG A 29 9.16 5.65 -15.28
CA ARG A 29 10.48 5.91 -15.87
C ARG A 29 10.57 7.30 -16.51
N LYS A 30 9.48 7.76 -17.16
CA LYS A 30 9.43 9.12 -17.72
C LYS A 30 9.50 10.20 -16.64
N ARG A 31 8.71 10.03 -15.56
CA ARG A 31 8.61 11.01 -14.47
C ARG A 31 9.80 10.98 -13.51
N GLN A 32 10.41 9.81 -13.33
CA GLN A 32 11.47 9.56 -12.36
C GLN A 32 12.63 8.80 -13.03
N PRO A 33 13.35 9.42 -13.99
CA PRO A 33 14.37 8.74 -14.80
C PRO A 33 15.58 8.24 -14.00
N HIS A 34 15.76 8.77 -12.78
CA HIS A 34 16.84 8.39 -11.86
C HIS A 34 16.47 7.21 -10.95
N ILE A 35 15.23 6.71 -11.00
CA ILE A 35 14.80 5.56 -10.21
C ILE A 35 14.74 4.32 -11.12
N PRO A 36 15.41 3.22 -10.75
CA PRO A 36 15.26 1.96 -11.46
C PRO A 36 13.87 1.36 -11.22
N PHE A 37 13.26 0.78 -12.26
CA PHE A 37 11.98 0.10 -12.22
C PHE A 37 12.09 -1.34 -12.71
N VAL A 38 11.51 -2.27 -11.96
CA VAL A 38 11.42 -3.70 -12.27
C VAL A 38 9.96 -4.14 -12.31
N GLY A 39 9.60 -4.93 -13.36
CA GLY A 39 8.29 -5.60 -13.39
C GLY A 39 8.24 -6.71 -12.37
N ALA A 40 7.26 -6.67 -11.47
CA ALA A 40 7.13 -7.68 -10.44
C ALA A 40 5.65 -7.88 -10.03
N ASP A 41 5.30 -9.15 -9.82
CA ASP A 41 4.10 -9.53 -9.10
C ASP A 41 4.41 -9.48 -7.61
N ALA A 42 3.62 -8.71 -6.85
CA ALA A 42 3.80 -8.57 -5.41
C ALA A 42 3.63 -9.91 -4.65
N THR A 43 2.91 -10.88 -5.24
CA THR A 43 2.70 -12.21 -4.66
C THR A 43 3.84 -13.20 -4.98
N ASN A 44 4.80 -12.80 -5.82
CA ASN A 44 5.97 -13.58 -6.21
C ASN A 44 7.10 -12.64 -6.65
N LEU A 45 7.73 -11.98 -5.71
CA LEU A 45 8.75 -10.99 -5.98
C LEU A 45 10.02 -11.64 -6.56
N PRO A 46 10.57 -11.14 -7.68
CA PRO A 46 11.73 -11.73 -8.36
C PRO A 46 13.05 -11.34 -7.66
N PHE A 47 13.06 -11.40 -6.36
CA PHE A 47 14.22 -11.07 -5.53
C PHE A 47 14.51 -12.21 -4.56
N THR A 48 15.77 -12.41 -4.24
CA THR A 48 16.19 -13.37 -3.20
C THR A 48 15.73 -12.87 -1.82
N SER A 49 15.61 -13.79 -0.88
CA SER A 49 15.36 -13.44 0.53
C SER A 49 16.46 -12.50 1.05
N ASP A 50 16.14 -11.70 2.06
CA ASP A 50 17.09 -10.87 2.78
C ASP A 50 17.89 -9.89 1.91
N SER A 51 17.27 -9.37 0.83
CA SER A 51 17.95 -8.50 -0.15
C SER A 51 17.84 -7.01 0.18
N PHE A 52 16.80 -6.60 0.90
CA PHE A 52 16.48 -5.20 1.15
C PHE A 52 16.45 -4.88 2.63
N ASP A 53 16.77 -3.63 2.96
CA ASP A 53 16.65 -3.14 4.34
C ASP A 53 15.19 -2.77 4.69
N ALA A 54 14.37 -2.49 3.67
CA ALA A 54 12.94 -2.25 3.83
C ALA A 54 12.16 -2.57 2.55
N ALA A 55 10.89 -2.94 2.71
CA ALA A 55 9.90 -3.02 1.64
C ALA A 55 8.72 -2.11 1.95
N VAL A 56 8.28 -1.33 0.96
CA VAL A 56 7.21 -0.33 1.13
C VAL A 56 6.18 -0.48 0.03
N ILE A 57 4.90 -0.50 0.39
CA ILE A 57 3.79 -0.41 -0.56
C ILE A 57 2.84 0.71 -0.16
N SER A 58 2.41 1.52 -1.14
CA SER A 58 1.48 2.64 -0.92
C SER A 58 0.31 2.55 -1.87
N PHE A 59 -0.91 2.46 -1.33
CA PHE A 59 -2.18 2.41 -2.06
C PHE A 59 -2.25 1.32 -3.14
N GLY A 60 -1.51 0.22 -2.93
CA GLY A 60 -1.42 -0.89 -3.86
C GLY A 60 -1.87 -2.23 -3.29
N LEU A 61 -1.68 -2.45 -1.98
CA LEU A 61 -1.88 -3.77 -1.38
C LEU A 61 -3.33 -4.26 -1.48
N ARG A 62 -4.32 -3.36 -1.34
CA ARG A 62 -5.75 -3.71 -1.47
C ARG A 62 -6.14 -4.17 -2.88
N ASN A 63 -5.35 -3.85 -3.90
CA ASN A 63 -5.60 -4.23 -5.29
C ASN A 63 -4.95 -5.58 -5.66
N VAL A 64 -4.19 -6.17 -4.76
CA VAL A 64 -3.58 -7.49 -4.94
C VAL A 64 -4.61 -8.56 -4.63
N VAL A 65 -4.72 -9.59 -5.48
CA VAL A 65 -5.69 -10.68 -5.31
C VAL A 65 -5.43 -11.45 -4.00
N GLU A 66 -4.17 -11.67 -3.65
CA GLU A 66 -3.74 -12.34 -2.43
C GLU A 66 -2.87 -11.39 -1.57
N PRO A 67 -3.47 -10.40 -0.88
CA PRO A 67 -2.70 -9.35 -0.21
C PRO A 67 -1.85 -9.88 0.96
N ARG A 68 -2.27 -10.95 1.64
CA ARG A 68 -1.47 -11.60 2.69
C ARG A 68 -0.21 -12.28 2.12
N LYS A 69 -0.32 -12.87 0.92
CA LYS A 69 0.83 -13.46 0.22
C LYS A 69 1.81 -12.38 -0.23
N ALA A 70 1.30 -11.25 -0.74
CA ALA A 70 2.16 -10.11 -1.07
C ALA A 70 2.88 -9.57 0.17
N LEU A 71 2.20 -9.47 1.31
CA LEU A 71 2.82 -9.04 2.56
C LEU A 71 3.89 -10.04 3.04
N SER A 72 3.66 -11.36 2.88
CA SER A 72 4.65 -12.41 3.16
C SER A 72 5.88 -12.30 2.24
N GLU A 73 5.69 -12.03 0.95
CA GLU A 73 6.79 -11.80 0.01
C GLU A 73 7.59 -10.54 0.35
N MET A 74 6.90 -9.47 0.75
CA MET A 74 7.57 -8.27 1.25
C MET A 74 8.43 -8.58 2.48
N ALA A 75 7.92 -9.39 3.42
CA ALA A 75 8.70 -9.82 4.58
C ALA A 75 9.89 -10.70 4.18
N ARG A 76 9.70 -11.64 3.26
CA ARG A 76 10.74 -12.56 2.77
C ARG A 76 11.94 -11.82 2.17
N VAL A 77 11.70 -10.80 1.37
CA VAL A 77 12.79 -10.06 0.70
C VAL A 77 13.50 -9.06 1.60
N VAL A 78 12.96 -8.77 2.78
CA VAL A 78 13.55 -7.87 3.76
C VAL A 78 14.46 -8.64 4.71
N LYS A 79 15.64 -8.09 4.98
CA LYS A 79 16.64 -8.65 5.89
C LYS A 79 16.10 -8.77 7.31
N PRO A 80 16.61 -9.70 8.12
CA PRO A 80 16.38 -9.73 9.57
C PRO A 80 16.65 -8.34 10.20
N GLY A 81 15.74 -7.89 11.05
CA GLY A 81 15.74 -6.53 11.64
C GLY A 81 15.27 -5.41 10.71
N GLY A 82 15.05 -5.69 9.42
CA GLY A 82 14.54 -4.74 8.45
C GLY A 82 13.04 -4.47 8.60
N THR A 83 12.52 -3.56 7.80
CA THR A 83 11.19 -2.98 8.01
C THR A 83 10.25 -3.23 6.83
N VAL A 84 9.02 -3.66 7.10
CA VAL A 84 7.91 -3.71 6.15
C VAL A 84 6.95 -2.56 6.46
N VAL A 85 6.59 -1.78 5.43
CA VAL A 85 5.72 -0.61 5.57
C VAL A 85 4.58 -0.68 4.56
N VAL A 86 3.35 -0.50 5.04
CA VAL A 86 2.13 -0.40 4.23
C VAL A 86 1.43 0.92 4.52
N CYS A 87 1.24 1.74 3.50
CA CYS A 87 0.40 2.93 3.54
C CYS A 87 -0.86 2.64 2.72
N GLU A 88 -2.02 2.59 3.38
CA GLU A 88 -3.25 2.20 2.69
C GLU A 88 -4.48 2.91 3.30
N PHE A 89 -5.58 2.93 2.55
CA PHE A 89 -6.86 3.36 3.10
C PHE A 89 -7.24 2.54 4.33
N SER A 90 -8.04 3.15 5.19
CA SER A 90 -8.50 2.51 6.41
C SER A 90 -9.81 3.14 6.88
N THR A 91 -10.32 2.71 8.02
CA THR A 91 -11.60 3.16 8.56
C THR A 91 -11.40 4.17 9.68
N PRO A 92 -11.99 5.39 9.60
CA PRO A 92 -11.90 6.37 10.67
C PRO A 92 -12.35 5.81 12.03
N LYS A 93 -11.58 6.02 13.09
CA LYS A 93 -11.88 5.52 14.44
C LYS A 93 -13.04 6.30 15.10
N ASN A 94 -13.18 7.60 14.84
CA ASN A 94 -14.29 8.39 15.37
C ASN A 94 -15.60 7.96 14.70
N ARG A 95 -16.60 7.54 15.48
CA ARG A 95 -17.88 6.99 14.99
C ARG A 95 -18.67 7.99 14.14
N ALA A 96 -18.72 9.26 14.54
CA ALA A 96 -19.43 10.30 13.80
C ALA A 96 -18.75 10.58 12.46
N PHE A 97 -17.42 10.74 12.48
CA PHE A 97 -16.63 10.95 11.28
C PHE A 97 -16.69 9.75 10.34
N ARG A 98 -16.62 8.53 10.85
CA ARG A 98 -16.79 7.30 10.09
C ARG A 98 -18.14 7.24 9.39
N HIS A 99 -19.22 7.61 10.06
CA HIS A 99 -20.56 7.64 9.45
C HIS A 99 -20.63 8.62 8.28
N ILE A 100 -20.10 9.82 8.44
CA ILE A 100 -20.04 10.84 7.38
C ILE A 100 -19.16 10.35 6.22
N TYR A 101 -17.99 9.80 6.53
CA TYR A 101 -17.05 9.29 5.54
C TYR A 101 -17.62 8.13 4.73
N SER A 102 -18.26 7.15 5.38
CA SER A 102 -18.90 6.03 4.70
C SER A 102 -20.04 6.49 3.79
N ARG A 103 -20.86 7.45 4.22
CA ARG A 103 -21.90 8.05 3.37
C ARG A 103 -21.32 8.81 2.18
N TYR A 104 -20.20 9.51 2.37
CA TYR A 104 -19.49 10.19 1.29
C TYR A 104 -18.93 9.19 0.27
N ILE A 105 -18.20 8.18 0.73
CA ILE A 105 -17.60 7.15 -0.14
C ILE A 105 -18.67 6.35 -0.89
N MET A 106 -19.76 5.96 -0.21
CA MET A 106 -20.83 5.15 -0.83
C MET A 106 -21.77 5.97 -1.71
N GLY A 107 -22.09 7.19 -1.31
CA GLY A 107 -23.15 7.97 -1.94
C GLY A 107 -22.64 9.04 -2.92
N MET A 108 -21.67 9.83 -2.57
CA MET A 108 -21.24 10.98 -3.37
C MET A 108 -20.14 10.64 -4.37
N LEU A 109 -19.17 9.82 -3.99
CA LEU A 109 -18.00 9.55 -4.83
C LEU A 109 -18.38 8.91 -6.18
N PRO A 110 -19.23 7.87 -6.24
CA PRO A 110 -19.68 7.29 -7.51
C PRO A 110 -20.51 8.28 -8.36
N HIS A 111 -21.37 9.10 -7.72
CA HIS A 111 -22.21 10.07 -8.43
C HIS A 111 -21.41 11.23 -9.04
N VAL A 112 -20.48 11.80 -8.28
CA VAL A 112 -19.61 12.87 -8.78
C VAL A 112 -18.71 12.35 -9.90
N ALA A 113 -18.20 11.13 -9.74
CA ALA A 113 -17.33 10.51 -10.73
C ALA A 113 -18.04 10.22 -12.06
N SER A 114 -19.30 9.82 -12.03
CA SER A 114 -20.09 9.57 -13.24
C SER A 114 -20.37 10.84 -14.05
N GLN A 115 -20.38 12.00 -13.40
CA GLN A 115 -20.62 13.31 -14.06
C GLN A 115 -19.35 13.99 -14.55
N VAL A 116 -18.19 13.71 -13.94
CA VAL A 116 -16.92 14.45 -14.18
C VAL A 116 -15.89 13.61 -14.93
N SER A 117 -16.01 12.29 -14.93
CA SER A 117 -15.02 11.39 -15.51
C SER A 117 -15.66 10.32 -16.36
N ALA A 118 -15.04 10.04 -17.52
CA ALA A 118 -15.38 8.89 -18.39
C ALA A 118 -15.14 7.51 -17.72
N ASN A 119 -14.70 7.48 -16.45
CA ASN A 119 -14.25 6.29 -15.74
C ASN A 119 -15.02 6.04 -14.43
N GLY A 120 -16.35 6.15 -14.45
CA GLY A 120 -17.22 5.90 -13.28
C GLY A 120 -16.97 4.54 -12.61
N ALA A 121 -16.65 3.51 -13.41
CA ALA A 121 -16.33 2.16 -12.91
C ALA A 121 -15.08 2.13 -12.00
N ALA A 122 -14.08 2.96 -12.25
CA ALA A 122 -12.86 3.01 -11.43
C ALA A 122 -13.14 3.59 -10.03
N TYR A 123 -14.07 4.52 -9.91
CA TYR A 123 -14.45 5.11 -8.62
C TYR A 123 -15.37 4.19 -7.81
N SER A 124 -16.27 3.44 -8.46
CA SER A 124 -17.05 2.40 -7.79
C SER A 124 -16.13 1.31 -7.23
N TYR A 125 -15.19 0.83 -8.04
CA TYR A 125 -14.16 -0.11 -7.59
C TYR A 125 -13.34 0.44 -6.40
N LEU A 126 -12.94 1.71 -6.45
CA LEU A 126 -12.22 2.37 -5.35
C LEU A 126 -13.03 2.34 -4.07
N ALA A 127 -14.32 2.72 -4.12
CA ALA A 127 -15.20 2.72 -2.95
C ALA A 127 -15.38 1.29 -2.39
N GLU A 128 -15.67 0.32 -3.24
CA GLU A 128 -15.83 -1.09 -2.85
C GLU A 128 -14.55 -1.65 -2.23
N SER A 129 -13.41 -1.42 -2.86
CA SER A 129 -12.12 -1.91 -2.37
C SER A 129 -11.73 -1.31 -1.01
N ILE A 130 -12.06 -0.03 -0.77
CA ILE A 130 -11.84 0.62 0.54
C ILE A 130 -12.74 0.01 1.61
N LEU A 131 -14.00 -0.26 1.30
CA LEU A 131 -14.97 -0.80 2.26
C LEU A 131 -14.71 -2.26 2.62
N ALA A 132 -14.20 -3.04 1.67
CA ALA A 132 -13.81 -4.43 1.88
C ALA A 132 -12.44 -4.57 2.59
N TRP A 133 -11.66 -3.48 2.67
CA TRP A 133 -10.32 -3.50 3.24
C TRP A 133 -10.37 -3.52 4.78
N PRO A 134 -9.49 -4.28 5.45
CA PRO A 134 -9.44 -4.31 6.90
C PRO A 134 -9.16 -2.93 7.49
N ASP A 135 -9.65 -2.71 8.70
CA ASP A 135 -9.30 -1.53 9.47
C ASP A 135 -7.83 -1.62 9.98
N GLN A 136 -7.41 -0.62 10.75
CA GLN A 136 -6.04 -0.54 11.24
C GLN A 136 -5.63 -1.76 12.07
N GLU A 137 -6.51 -2.26 12.94
CA GLU A 137 -6.19 -3.42 13.77
C GLU A 137 -6.16 -4.70 12.94
N GLY A 138 -7.12 -4.89 12.04
CA GLY A 138 -7.15 -6.06 11.16
C GLY A 138 -5.88 -6.16 10.29
N LEU A 139 -5.39 -5.05 9.74
CA LEU A 139 -4.13 -5.08 9.00
C LEU A 139 -2.91 -5.28 9.93
N ARG A 140 -2.94 -4.73 11.15
CA ARG A 140 -1.91 -4.97 12.15
C ARG A 140 -1.84 -6.46 12.54
N GLU A 141 -2.99 -7.12 12.68
CA GLU A 141 -3.07 -8.56 12.96
C GLU A 141 -2.40 -9.38 11.85
N TRP A 142 -2.60 -9.02 10.57
CA TRP A 142 -1.90 -9.69 9.46
C TRP A 142 -0.37 -9.60 9.58
N PHE A 143 0.17 -8.47 10.04
CA PHE A 143 1.60 -8.34 10.29
C PHE A 143 2.06 -9.32 11.38
N LEU A 144 1.31 -9.43 12.48
CA LEU A 144 1.65 -10.32 13.60
C LEU A 144 1.52 -11.80 13.21
N GLU A 145 0.46 -12.17 12.48
CA GLU A 145 0.26 -13.54 11.98
C GLU A 145 1.38 -14.00 11.04
N LEU A 146 1.99 -13.07 10.31
CA LEU A 146 3.16 -13.34 9.46
C LEU A 146 4.49 -13.31 10.23
N GLY A 147 4.45 -13.18 11.55
CA GLY A 147 5.65 -13.17 12.39
C GLY A 147 6.41 -11.84 12.42
N LEU A 148 5.87 -10.77 11.86
CA LEU A 148 6.49 -9.45 11.96
C LEU A 148 6.36 -8.92 13.39
N GLU A 149 7.47 -8.46 13.94
CA GLU A 149 7.54 -7.93 15.30
C GLU A 149 7.19 -6.45 15.36
N ARG A 150 6.79 -5.98 16.55
CA ARG A 150 6.53 -4.55 16.85
C ARG A 150 5.60 -3.91 15.83
N ALA A 151 4.59 -4.67 15.37
CA ALA A 151 3.61 -4.18 14.42
C ALA A 151 2.82 -3.02 15.01
N GLN A 152 2.89 -1.86 14.39
CA GLN A 152 2.29 -0.61 14.81
C GLN A 152 1.65 0.09 13.63
N TYR A 153 0.70 0.98 13.91
CA TYR A 153 0.16 1.87 12.89
C TYR A 153 0.04 3.31 13.37
N ARG A 154 0.04 4.22 12.42
CA ARG A 154 -0.24 5.64 12.62
C ARG A 154 -1.37 6.07 11.70
N ASN A 155 -2.42 6.64 12.26
CA ASN A 155 -3.52 7.22 11.51
C ASN A 155 -3.09 8.54 10.85
N LEU A 156 -3.48 8.69 9.58
CA LEU A 156 -3.37 9.91 8.80
C LEU A 156 -4.77 10.37 8.41
N SER A 157 -4.96 11.67 8.22
CA SER A 157 -6.25 12.26 7.78
C SER A 157 -7.45 11.74 8.59
N GLY A 158 -7.35 11.74 9.94
CA GLY A 158 -8.43 11.27 10.80
C GLY A 158 -8.70 9.76 10.75
N GLY A 159 -7.78 8.97 10.20
CA GLY A 159 -7.89 7.52 10.06
C GLY A 159 -8.47 7.05 8.73
N ILE A 160 -8.64 7.97 7.74
CA ILE A 160 -8.97 7.61 6.35
C ILE A 160 -7.82 6.81 5.71
N VAL A 161 -6.60 7.12 6.11
CA VAL A 161 -5.38 6.42 5.71
C VAL A 161 -4.66 5.98 6.97
N ALA A 162 -4.02 4.83 6.94
CA ALA A 162 -3.13 4.36 7.98
C ALA A 162 -1.79 3.93 7.41
N LEU A 163 -0.72 4.27 8.12
CA LEU A 163 0.63 3.82 7.85
C LEU A 163 0.95 2.71 8.85
N HIS A 164 1.12 1.48 8.36
CA HIS A 164 1.52 0.32 9.16
C HIS A 164 3.01 0.07 9.00
N ARG A 165 3.64 -0.39 10.06
CA ARG A 165 5.04 -0.78 10.09
C ARG A 165 5.22 -2.01 10.97
N GLY A 166 6.00 -2.97 10.51
CA GLY A 166 6.48 -4.10 11.29
C GLY A 166 7.92 -4.42 10.94
N TYR A 167 8.59 -5.19 11.77
CA TYR A 167 9.98 -5.57 11.60
C TYR A 167 10.10 -7.06 11.40
N VAL A 168 10.95 -7.46 10.46
CA VAL A 168 11.33 -8.87 10.30
C VAL A 168 12.16 -9.28 11.53
N PRO A 169 11.84 -10.40 12.20
CA PRO A 169 12.59 -10.86 13.36
C PRO A 169 14.09 -10.96 13.09
N HIS A 170 14.91 -10.72 14.10
CA HIS A 170 16.31 -11.10 14.05
C HIS A 170 16.41 -12.62 14.15
N ALA A 171 17.25 -13.23 13.32
CA ALA A 171 17.54 -14.66 13.39
C ALA A 171 18.27 -15.02 14.69
#